data_746f8167f745d835b07fda1e0b1f4740
#
_entry.id   746f8167f745d835b07fda1e0b1f4740
#
_cell.length_a   1.000
_cell.length_b   1.000
_cell.length_c   1.000
_cell.angle_alpha   90.00
_cell.angle_beta   90.00
_cell.angle_gamma   90.00
#
_symmetry.space_group_name_H-M   'P 1'
#
loop_
_entity.id
_entity.type
_entity.pdbx_description
1 polymer ?
#
loop_
_entity_poly.entity_id
_entity_poly.type
_entity_poly.pdbx_seq_one_letter_code
_entity_poly.pdbx_strand_id
1 'polypeptide(L)'
;RKDMQLELMDMHKRLGITFVYVTHDQEEALTMSDKIVVMRDGVIQQIATPEMIYDEPANAFVADFIGESNILSGVMLEDYKVEFADTVFECVDKGFKKNEPIDVIIRPEDLKIRDKDDKKTILTATVVSSVFKGDHYQVTLMAGENELIAHDTATYAEGSEVGLYIKPFDLHIMHKSRVINEIDTEMAGENLVWISDGKFECNCDFEAGTPVKVSVDFDDVIITDDEEDGTIGATVVSSIYKGSYYQCIVRTDDYYDFFVDTEDDWLKGDRVGINIAPEKIIVERREVTEDGAPASAETVPEVVDQTLTEEELSAAENGAETASPEAEKMTRR
;
A
#
# COMPACT_ATOMS: atom_id res chain seq x y z
N ARG A 1 -30.55 -0.61 9.44
CA ARG A 1 -29.53 -0.84 8.41
C ARG A 1 -29.20 -2.35 8.31
N LYS A 2 -28.78 -3.00 9.39
CA LYS A 2 -28.48 -4.44 9.41
C LYS A 2 -29.65 -5.33 8.97
N ASP A 3 -30.87 -5.02 9.38
CA ASP A 3 -32.07 -5.79 8.97
C ASP A 3 -32.31 -5.70 7.46
N MET A 4 -32.10 -4.52 6.85
CA MET A 4 -32.21 -4.34 5.40
C MET A 4 -31.14 -5.12 4.63
N GLN A 5 -29.91 -5.16 5.15
CA GLN A 5 -28.83 -5.97 4.55
C GLN A 5 -29.19 -7.45 4.54
N LEU A 6 -29.71 -7.98 5.64
CA LEU A 6 -30.15 -9.38 5.74
C LEU A 6 -31.28 -9.68 4.77
N GLU A 7 -32.25 -8.77 4.61
CA GLU A 7 -33.36 -8.94 3.65
C GLU A 7 -32.86 -8.95 2.21
N LEU A 8 -31.90 -8.08 1.86
CA LEU A 8 -31.28 -8.05 0.53
C LEU A 8 -30.51 -9.35 0.24
N MET A 9 -29.74 -9.85 1.19
CA MET A 9 -29.01 -11.13 1.06
C MET A 9 -29.96 -12.30 0.90
N ASP A 10 -31.07 -12.36 1.68
CA ASP A 10 -32.08 -13.40 1.56
C ASP A 10 -32.78 -13.34 0.20
N MET A 11 -33.11 -12.13 -0.26
CA MET A 11 -33.70 -11.91 -1.57
C MET A 11 -32.77 -12.35 -2.70
N HIS A 12 -31.47 -12.02 -2.61
CA HIS A 12 -30.43 -12.47 -3.55
C HIS A 12 -30.39 -13.99 -3.63
N LYS A 13 -30.23 -14.67 -2.49
CA LYS A 13 -30.20 -16.14 -2.41
C LYS A 13 -31.49 -16.80 -2.96
N ARG A 14 -32.63 -16.19 -2.70
CA ARG A 14 -33.93 -16.73 -3.10
C ARG A 14 -34.25 -16.55 -4.58
N LEU A 15 -33.81 -15.42 -5.16
CA LEU A 15 -34.10 -15.08 -6.56
C LEU A 15 -33.02 -15.61 -7.53
N GLY A 16 -31.80 -15.84 -7.06
CA GLY A 16 -30.67 -16.31 -7.87
C GLY A 16 -30.27 -15.32 -9.00
N ILE A 17 -30.52 -14.04 -8.80
CA ILE A 17 -30.19 -12.99 -9.77
C ILE A 17 -28.94 -12.24 -9.34
N THR A 18 -28.18 -11.69 -10.29
CA THR A 18 -27.02 -10.85 -9.99
C THR A 18 -27.46 -9.49 -9.47
N PHE A 19 -26.94 -9.10 -8.32
CA PHE A 19 -27.06 -7.76 -7.75
C PHE A 19 -25.76 -7.00 -7.93
N VAL A 20 -25.85 -5.75 -8.34
CA VAL A 20 -24.73 -4.82 -8.27
C VAL A 20 -25.05 -3.80 -7.20
N TYR A 21 -24.19 -3.77 -6.16
CA TYR A 21 -24.34 -2.87 -5.01
C TYR A 21 -23.14 -1.94 -4.96
N VAL A 22 -23.37 -0.63 -4.97
CA VAL A 22 -22.33 0.38 -4.85
C VAL A 22 -22.39 0.98 -3.46
N THR A 23 -21.31 0.88 -2.72
CA THR A 23 -21.19 1.39 -1.36
C THR A 23 -19.79 1.98 -1.13
N HIS A 24 -19.68 2.86 -0.17
CA HIS A 24 -18.42 3.31 0.42
C HIS A 24 -18.19 2.70 1.81
N ASP A 25 -19.09 1.82 2.25
CA ASP A 25 -18.99 1.12 3.53
C ASP A 25 -18.33 -0.25 3.30
N GLN A 26 -17.14 -0.40 3.85
CA GLN A 26 -16.29 -1.58 3.70
C GLN A 26 -16.93 -2.82 4.34
N GLU A 27 -17.57 -2.64 5.52
CA GLU A 27 -18.25 -3.76 6.23
C GLU A 27 -19.40 -4.32 5.37
N GLU A 28 -20.15 -3.44 4.69
CA GLU A 28 -21.19 -3.87 3.77
C GLU A 28 -20.63 -4.65 2.58
N ALA A 29 -19.56 -4.14 1.96
CA ALA A 29 -18.92 -4.81 0.83
C ALA A 29 -18.41 -6.20 1.22
N LEU A 30 -17.67 -6.30 2.33
CA LEU A 30 -17.09 -7.56 2.79
C LEU A 30 -18.15 -8.60 3.22
N THR A 31 -19.28 -8.16 3.81
CA THR A 31 -20.27 -9.09 4.38
C THR A 31 -21.35 -9.52 3.41
N MET A 32 -21.64 -8.73 2.36
CA MET A 32 -22.79 -8.95 1.48
C MET A 32 -22.44 -9.45 0.08
N SER A 33 -21.17 -9.38 -0.33
CA SER A 33 -20.77 -9.62 -1.70
C SER A 33 -20.13 -10.99 -1.89
N ASP A 34 -20.37 -11.62 -3.05
CA ASP A 34 -19.60 -12.77 -3.51
C ASP A 34 -18.31 -12.33 -4.22
N LYS A 35 -18.32 -11.14 -4.84
CA LYS A 35 -17.18 -10.47 -5.46
C LYS A 35 -17.21 -8.99 -5.16
N ILE A 36 -16.03 -8.43 -4.87
CA ILE A 36 -15.83 -7.00 -4.65
C ILE A 36 -15.01 -6.44 -5.79
N VAL A 37 -15.40 -5.26 -6.26
CA VAL A 37 -14.62 -4.45 -7.20
C VAL A 37 -14.20 -3.19 -6.47
N VAL A 38 -12.92 -3.07 -6.17
CA VAL A 38 -12.36 -1.84 -5.60
C VAL A 38 -12.00 -0.90 -6.74
N MET A 39 -12.49 0.33 -6.66
CA MET A 39 -12.25 1.35 -7.69
C MET A 39 -11.64 2.61 -7.06
N ARG A 40 -10.76 3.26 -7.82
CA ARG A 40 -10.21 4.57 -7.51
C ARG A 40 -10.18 5.41 -8.77
N ASP A 41 -10.74 6.61 -8.73
CA ASP A 41 -10.77 7.58 -9.84
C ASP A 41 -11.28 7.00 -11.19
N GLY A 42 -12.28 6.11 -11.12
CA GLY A 42 -12.84 5.44 -12.31
C GLY A 42 -12.03 4.23 -12.80
N VAL A 43 -10.87 3.95 -12.19
CA VAL A 43 -10.01 2.79 -12.53
C VAL A 43 -10.21 1.67 -11.52
N ILE A 44 -10.37 0.45 -12.02
CA ILE A 44 -10.46 -0.75 -11.19
C ILE A 44 -9.07 -1.05 -10.62
N GLN A 45 -8.99 -1.17 -9.29
CA GLN A 45 -7.77 -1.50 -8.56
C GLN A 45 -7.64 -3.01 -8.33
N GLN A 46 -8.74 -3.66 -7.96
CA GLN A 46 -8.78 -5.11 -7.75
C GLN A 46 -10.22 -5.65 -7.90
N ILE A 47 -10.32 -6.89 -8.39
CA ILE A 47 -11.56 -7.68 -8.40
C ILE A 47 -11.26 -9.01 -7.76
N ALA A 48 -11.86 -9.34 -6.62
CA ALA A 48 -11.67 -10.62 -5.94
C ALA A 48 -12.83 -10.95 -5.00
N THR A 49 -12.76 -12.11 -4.32
CA THR A 49 -13.67 -12.44 -3.22
C THR A 49 -13.39 -11.54 -2.01
N PRO A 50 -14.34 -11.39 -1.06
CA PRO A 50 -14.10 -10.62 0.16
C PRO A 50 -12.84 -11.02 0.91
N GLU A 51 -12.60 -12.33 1.06
CA GLU A 51 -11.42 -12.87 1.72
C GLU A 51 -10.14 -12.43 1.00
N MET A 52 -10.07 -12.61 -0.31
CA MET A 52 -8.87 -12.22 -1.09
C MET A 52 -8.62 -10.71 -1.10
N ILE A 53 -9.68 -9.88 -1.10
CA ILE A 53 -9.51 -8.42 -1.01
C ILE A 53 -8.90 -8.03 0.35
N TYR A 54 -9.26 -8.76 1.41
CA TYR A 54 -8.78 -8.49 2.77
C TYR A 54 -7.37 -9.05 3.01
N ASP A 55 -7.16 -10.33 2.65
CA ASP A 55 -5.92 -11.05 2.96
C ASP A 55 -4.80 -10.74 1.95
N GLU A 56 -5.14 -10.55 0.66
CA GLU A 56 -4.19 -10.35 -0.44
C GLU A 56 -4.53 -9.10 -1.27
N PRO A 57 -4.47 -7.90 -0.67
CA PRO A 57 -4.72 -6.66 -1.40
C PRO A 57 -3.66 -6.46 -2.50
N ALA A 58 -4.10 -6.04 -3.69
CA ALA A 58 -3.21 -5.87 -4.84
C ALA A 58 -2.24 -4.68 -4.72
N ASN A 59 -2.56 -3.71 -3.88
CA ASN A 59 -1.72 -2.53 -3.63
C ASN A 59 -2.08 -1.88 -2.28
N ALA A 60 -1.22 -0.95 -1.84
CA ALA A 60 -1.38 -0.25 -0.57
C ALA A 60 -2.72 0.49 -0.44
N PHE A 61 -3.24 1.04 -1.55
CA PHE A 61 -4.55 1.70 -1.56
C PHE A 61 -5.68 0.72 -1.22
N VAL A 62 -5.69 -0.48 -1.79
CA VAL A 62 -6.70 -1.51 -1.48
C VAL A 62 -6.58 -1.96 -0.03
N ALA A 63 -5.35 -2.17 0.46
CA ALA A 63 -5.09 -2.56 1.85
C ALA A 63 -5.64 -1.55 2.86
N ASP A 64 -5.32 -0.27 2.65
CA ASP A 64 -5.76 0.86 3.49
C ASP A 64 -7.27 1.09 3.38
N PHE A 65 -7.81 0.98 2.16
CA PHE A 65 -9.24 1.22 1.92
C PHE A 65 -10.14 0.15 2.54
N ILE A 66 -9.71 -1.12 2.63
CA ILE A 66 -10.58 -2.24 3.07
C ILE A 66 -10.54 -2.46 4.59
N GLY A 67 -9.52 -2.01 5.28
CA GLY A 67 -9.42 -2.17 6.73
C GLY A 67 -8.14 -1.61 7.30
N GLU A 68 -8.13 -1.43 8.60
CA GLU A 68 -6.95 -0.97 9.32
C GLU A 68 -5.76 -1.92 9.04
N SER A 69 -4.63 -1.36 8.65
CA SER A 69 -3.43 -2.12 8.28
C SER A 69 -2.18 -1.37 8.72
N ASN A 70 -1.20 -2.11 9.19
CA ASN A 70 0.16 -1.61 9.22
C ASN A 70 0.74 -1.76 7.82
N ILE A 71 1.05 -0.66 7.16
CA ILE A 71 1.66 -0.64 5.83
C ILE A 71 3.07 -0.06 5.99
N LEU A 72 4.09 -0.85 5.69
CA LEU A 72 5.48 -0.48 5.88
C LEU A 72 6.25 -0.60 4.58
N SER A 73 7.20 0.27 4.37
CA SER A 73 8.17 0.10 3.30
C SER A 73 9.22 -0.94 3.70
N GLY A 74 9.57 -1.79 2.76
CA GLY A 74 10.56 -2.84 2.97
C GLY A 74 11.32 -3.18 1.71
N VAL A 75 12.19 -4.19 1.82
CA VAL A 75 13.01 -4.70 0.73
C VAL A 75 12.94 -6.22 0.72
N MET A 76 12.60 -6.82 -0.42
CA MET A 76 12.67 -8.25 -0.60
C MET A 76 14.13 -8.65 -0.81
N LEU A 77 14.77 -9.25 0.19
CA LEU A 77 16.18 -9.64 0.12
C LEU A 77 16.42 -10.82 -0.82
N GLU A 78 15.59 -11.82 -0.72
CA GLU A 78 15.51 -13.03 -1.55
C GLU A 78 14.15 -13.68 -1.34
N ASP A 79 13.79 -14.68 -2.15
CA ASP A 79 12.56 -15.46 -1.95
C ASP A 79 12.43 -15.91 -0.48
N TYR A 80 11.26 -15.67 0.10
CA TYR A 80 10.92 -16.03 1.49
C TYR A 80 11.60 -15.17 2.57
N LYS A 81 12.29 -14.07 2.22
CA LYS A 81 12.95 -13.18 3.18
C LYS A 81 12.77 -11.72 2.84
N VAL A 82 12.21 -10.99 3.76
CA VAL A 82 11.93 -9.56 3.66
C VAL A 82 12.58 -8.80 4.82
N GLU A 83 13.05 -7.59 4.56
CA GLU A 83 13.55 -6.66 5.56
C GLU A 83 12.64 -5.44 5.64
N PHE A 84 12.17 -5.12 6.83
CA PHE A 84 11.46 -3.89 7.18
C PHE A 84 11.68 -3.56 8.66
N ALA A 85 11.50 -2.32 9.06
CA ALA A 85 11.80 -1.85 10.42
C ALA A 85 13.17 -2.34 10.93
N ASP A 86 14.22 -2.25 10.09
CA ASP A 86 15.58 -2.68 10.37
C ASP A 86 15.72 -4.15 10.81
N THR A 87 14.75 -4.98 10.48
CA THR A 87 14.70 -6.37 10.92
C THR A 87 14.34 -7.30 9.75
N VAL A 88 15.01 -8.46 9.69
CA VAL A 88 14.74 -9.48 8.67
C VAL A 88 13.69 -10.45 9.17
N PHE A 89 12.66 -10.67 8.35
CA PHE A 89 11.56 -11.59 8.60
C PHE A 89 11.53 -12.70 7.54
N GLU A 90 11.05 -13.87 7.94
CA GLU A 90 10.64 -14.91 7.00
C GLU A 90 9.22 -14.62 6.51
N CYS A 91 8.96 -14.81 5.21
CA CYS A 91 7.64 -14.70 4.58
C CYS A 91 7.37 -15.93 3.71
N VAL A 92 6.20 -16.02 3.10
CA VAL A 92 5.84 -17.11 2.17
C VAL A 92 5.92 -16.69 0.71
N ASP A 93 6.16 -15.42 0.45
CA ASP A 93 6.17 -14.82 -0.86
C ASP A 93 7.46 -15.10 -1.61
N LYS A 94 7.35 -15.16 -2.95
CA LYS A 94 8.45 -15.43 -3.88
C LYS A 94 8.19 -14.77 -5.23
N GLY A 95 9.23 -14.73 -6.08
CA GLY A 95 9.12 -14.20 -7.44
C GLY A 95 9.44 -12.72 -7.56
N PHE A 96 9.86 -12.08 -6.48
CA PHE A 96 10.37 -10.72 -6.46
C PHE A 96 11.84 -10.68 -6.90
N LYS A 97 12.28 -9.54 -7.41
CA LYS A 97 13.70 -9.33 -7.69
C LYS A 97 14.46 -9.20 -6.38
N LYS A 98 15.72 -9.61 -6.40
CA LYS A 98 16.61 -9.41 -5.24
C LYS A 98 16.79 -7.92 -4.94
N ASN A 99 16.60 -7.54 -3.68
CA ASN A 99 16.62 -6.16 -3.17
C ASN A 99 15.56 -5.26 -3.83
N GLU A 100 14.42 -5.84 -4.22
CA GLU A 100 13.30 -5.07 -4.74
C GLU A 100 12.61 -4.29 -3.62
N PRO A 101 12.39 -2.98 -3.79
CA PRO A 101 11.55 -2.19 -2.89
C PRO A 101 10.10 -2.71 -2.94
N ILE A 102 9.54 -2.97 -1.75
CA ILE A 102 8.20 -3.55 -1.60
C ILE A 102 7.39 -2.82 -0.54
N ASP A 103 6.10 -3.05 -0.52
CA ASP A 103 5.23 -2.73 0.61
C ASP A 103 4.91 -4.01 1.38
N VAL A 104 4.97 -3.92 2.72
CA VAL A 104 4.63 -4.99 3.66
C VAL A 104 3.33 -4.62 4.35
N ILE A 105 2.34 -5.50 4.28
CA ILE A 105 1.07 -5.35 4.97
C ILE A 105 1.02 -6.32 6.15
N ILE A 106 0.62 -5.81 7.30
CA ILE A 106 0.38 -6.58 8.52
C ILE A 106 -0.96 -6.16 9.10
N ARG A 107 -1.90 -7.08 9.20
CA ARG A 107 -3.17 -6.79 9.87
C ARG A 107 -2.95 -6.65 11.39
N PRO A 108 -3.60 -5.70 12.06
CA PRO A 108 -3.43 -5.49 13.51
C PRO A 108 -3.70 -6.74 14.36
N GLU A 109 -4.65 -7.57 13.94
CA GLU A 109 -4.97 -8.83 14.62
C GLU A 109 -3.91 -9.92 14.44
N ASP A 110 -3.02 -9.80 13.45
CA ASP A 110 -1.96 -10.77 13.16
C ASP A 110 -0.63 -10.40 13.83
N LEU A 111 -0.46 -9.14 14.21
CA LEU A 111 0.67 -8.68 14.99
C LEU A 111 0.51 -9.11 16.45
N LYS A 112 1.27 -10.11 16.88
CA LYS A 112 1.17 -10.69 18.23
C LYS A 112 2.14 -10.03 19.20
N ILE A 113 1.58 -9.46 20.28
CA ILE A 113 2.37 -8.91 21.38
C ILE A 113 2.80 -10.04 22.31
N ARG A 114 4.07 -10.05 22.72
CA ARG A 114 4.70 -11.05 23.58
C ARG A 114 5.59 -10.38 24.62
N ASP A 115 6.11 -11.19 25.53
CA ASP A 115 7.22 -10.75 26.38
C ASP A 115 8.45 -10.48 25.50
N LYS A 116 9.18 -9.41 25.81
CA LYS A 116 10.40 -9.03 25.06
C LYS A 116 11.47 -10.13 25.06
N ASP A 117 11.50 -10.95 26.10
CA ASP A 117 12.45 -12.05 26.28
C ASP A 117 11.91 -13.40 25.74
N ASP A 118 10.73 -13.43 25.13
CA ASP A 118 10.18 -14.63 24.48
C ASP A 118 11.06 -15.01 23.27
N LYS A 119 11.37 -16.30 23.15
CA LYS A 119 12.20 -16.83 22.07
C LYS A 119 11.64 -16.61 20.66
N LYS A 120 10.36 -16.33 20.55
CA LYS A 120 9.67 -16.05 19.27
C LYS A 120 9.63 -14.56 18.94
N THR A 121 10.06 -13.69 19.86
CA THR A 121 10.17 -12.27 19.60
C THR A 121 11.16 -12.03 18.46
N ILE A 122 10.70 -11.35 17.41
CA ILE A 122 11.53 -11.00 16.25
C ILE A 122 11.90 -9.52 16.32
N LEU A 123 10.98 -8.67 16.79
CA LEU A 123 11.13 -7.23 16.89
C LEU A 123 10.71 -6.78 18.30
N THR A 124 11.34 -5.74 18.83
CA THR A 124 10.94 -5.13 20.11
C THR A 124 10.31 -3.77 19.85
N ALA A 125 9.31 -3.43 20.66
CA ALA A 125 8.62 -2.15 20.55
C ALA A 125 8.28 -1.59 21.93
N THR A 126 8.05 -0.28 21.99
CA THR A 126 7.53 0.42 23.16
C THR A 126 6.05 0.68 22.99
N VAL A 127 5.26 0.39 24.01
CA VAL A 127 3.82 0.69 24.02
C VAL A 127 3.61 2.20 24.14
N VAL A 128 2.95 2.79 23.14
CA VAL A 128 2.58 4.20 23.12
C VAL A 128 1.21 4.41 23.75
N SER A 129 0.24 3.56 23.39
CA SER A 129 -1.11 3.60 23.98
C SER A 129 -1.77 2.23 23.94
N SER A 130 -2.80 2.03 24.79
CA SER A 130 -3.61 0.82 24.81
C SER A 130 -5.06 1.20 25.09
N VAL A 131 -5.91 1.20 24.05
CA VAL A 131 -7.28 1.72 24.08
C VAL A 131 -8.28 0.59 23.85
N PHE A 132 -9.25 0.43 24.75
CA PHE A 132 -10.30 -0.56 24.62
C PHE A 132 -11.33 -0.16 23.56
N LYS A 133 -11.57 -1.02 22.57
CA LYS A 133 -12.51 -0.80 21.45
C LYS A 133 -13.83 -1.57 21.59
N GLY A 134 -14.06 -2.25 22.70
CA GLY A 134 -15.30 -2.99 22.99
C GLY A 134 -15.11 -4.49 23.06
N ASP A 135 -14.35 -5.09 22.18
CA ASP A 135 -14.04 -6.52 22.10
C ASP A 135 -12.53 -6.82 22.21
N HIS A 136 -11.70 -5.85 21.84
CA HIS A 136 -10.23 -5.93 21.94
C HIS A 136 -9.64 -4.61 22.41
N TYR A 137 -8.35 -4.62 22.72
CA TYR A 137 -7.52 -3.41 22.89
C TYR A 137 -6.77 -3.15 21.58
N GLN A 138 -6.90 -1.93 21.08
CA GLN A 138 -6.02 -1.39 20.06
C GLN A 138 -4.79 -0.86 20.76
N VAL A 139 -3.64 -1.46 20.47
CA VAL A 139 -2.36 -1.12 21.08
C VAL A 139 -1.48 -0.46 20.06
N THR A 140 -1.13 0.80 20.29
CA THR A 140 -0.17 1.52 19.47
C THR A 140 1.23 1.26 20.00
N LEU A 141 2.13 0.88 19.13
CA LEU A 141 3.48 0.42 19.41
C LEU A 141 4.49 1.22 18.60
N MET A 142 5.62 1.58 19.18
CA MET A 142 6.73 2.20 18.47
C MET A 142 7.90 1.21 18.40
N ALA A 143 8.25 0.79 17.18
CA ALA A 143 9.36 -0.11 16.88
C ALA A 143 10.42 0.64 16.08
N GLY A 144 11.46 1.15 16.74
CA GLY A 144 12.37 2.12 16.13
C GLY A 144 11.63 3.41 15.80
N GLU A 145 11.63 3.80 14.53
CA GLU A 145 10.88 4.95 14.00
C GLU A 145 9.48 4.56 13.48
N ASN A 146 9.13 3.27 13.48
CA ASN A 146 7.88 2.80 12.91
C ASN A 146 6.79 2.69 13.98
N GLU A 147 5.66 3.34 13.77
CA GLU A 147 4.44 3.13 14.54
C GLU A 147 3.67 1.92 13.98
N LEU A 148 3.28 1.04 14.86
CA LEU A 148 2.52 -0.18 14.56
C LEU A 148 1.27 -0.26 15.42
N ILE A 149 0.20 -0.79 14.87
CA ILE A 149 -1.04 -1.07 15.58
C ILE A 149 -1.22 -2.56 15.72
N ALA A 150 -1.52 -3.03 16.94
CA ALA A 150 -1.87 -4.41 17.22
C ALA A 150 -3.24 -4.50 17.91
N HIS A 151 -4.01 -5.54 17.60
CA HIS A 151 -5.22 -5.90 18.33
C HIS A 151 -4.93 -7.04 19.29
N ASP A 152 -5.18 -6.82 20.57
CA ASP A 152 -4.98 -7.84 21.60
C ASP A 152 -6.16 -7.84 22.60
N THR A 153 -6.37 -8.96 23.25
CA THR A 153 -7.36 -9.09 24.34
C THR A 153 -6.83 -8.60 25.69
N ALA A 154 -5.52 -8.44 25.82
CA ALA A 154 -4.85 -7.89 27.00
C ALA A 154 -4.57 -6.40 26.83
N THR A 155 -4.46 -5.72 27.97
CA THR A 155 -4.00 -4.33 28.03
C THR A 155 -2.53 -4.27 28.39
N TYR A 156 -1.82 -3.26 27.90
CA TYR A 156 -0.41 -3.03 28.12
C TYR A 156 -0.18 -1.65 28.73
N ALA A 157 0.82 -1.53 29.61
CA ALA A 157 1.14 -0.25 30.22
C ALA A 157 1.91 0.65 29.22
N GLU A 158 1.53 1.91 29.10
CA GLU A 158 2.27 2.89 28.33
C GLU A 158 3.72 2.98 28.76
N GLY A 159 4.65 3.06 27.82
CA GLY A 159 6.09 3.07 28.05
C GLY A 159 6.70 1.70 28.35
N SER A 160 5.92 0.61 28.43
CA SER A 160 6.48 -0.73 28.58
C SER A 160 7.08 -1.25 27.29
N GLU A 161 8.19 -1.98 27.40
CA GLU A 161 8.81 -2.69 26.28
C GLU A 161 8.16 -4.06 26.11
N VAL A 162 7.81 -4.39 24.89
CA VAL A 162 7.20 -5.66 24.48
C VAL A 162 7.94 -6.28 23.31
N GLY A 163 7.78 -7.59 23.15
CA GLY A 163 8.22 -8.31 21.97
C GLY A 163 7.08 -8.40 20.96
N LEU A 164 7.44 -8.39 19.68
CA LEU A 164 6.51 -8.57 18.56
C LEU A 164 6.83 -9.85 17.81
N TYR A 165 5.80 -10.55 17.41
CA TYR A 165 5.86 -11.76 16.61
C TYR A 165 4.79 -11.73 15.52
N ILE A 166 5.21 -12.07 14.32
CA ILE A 166 4.34 -12.21 13.15
C ILE A 166 4.68 -13.57 12.53
N LYS A 167 3.67 -14.32 12.11
CA LYS A 167 3.94 -15.56 11.38
C LYS A 167 4.28 -15.22 9.93
N PRO A 168 5.17 -16.01 9.28
CA PRO A 168 5.50 -15.81 7.88
C PRO A 168 4.32 -15.75 6.91
N PHE A 169 3.24 -16.45 7.21
CA PHE A 169 2.01 -16.48 6.41
C PHE A 169 1.13 -15.23 6.62
N ASP A 170 1.26 -14.58 7.77
CA ASP A 170 0.47 -13.40 8.13
C ASP A 170 1.13 -12.09 7.63
N LEU A 171 2.27 -12.18 6.92
CA LEU A 171 2.90 -11.09 6.18
C LEU A 171 2.42 -11.13 4.74
N HIS A 172 1.88 -10.04 4.22
CA HIS A 172 1.56 -9.91 2.80
C HIS A 172 2.52 -8.92 2.15
N ILE A 173 3.23 -9.38 1.10
CA ILE A 173 4.26 -8.60 0.41
C ILE A 173 3.74 -8.17 -0.94
N MET A 174 3.81 -6.86 -1.22
CA MET A 174 3.33 -6.30 -2.48
C MET A 174 4.44 -5.57 -3.23
N HIS A 175 4.37 -5.64 -4.57
CA HIS A 175 5.15 -4.73 -5.41
C HIS A 175 4.72 -3.29 -5.16
N LYS A 176 5.67 -2.37 -5.07
CA LYS A 176 5.32 -0.95 -5.10
C LYS A 176 4.76 -0.60 -6.47
N SER A 177 3.66 0.13 -6.50
CA SER A 177 3.04 0.58 -7.75
C SER A 177 3.96 1.54 -8.52
N ARG A 178 4.79 2.27 -7.80
CA ARG A 178 5.80 3.18 -8.34
C ARG A 178 6.94 3.31 -7.33
N VAL A 179 8.17 3.49 -7.79
CA VAL A 179 9.36 3.69 -6.95
C VAL A 179 10.02 5.05 -7.16
N ILE A 180 9.63 5.77 -8.22
CA ILE A 180 10.15 7.10 -8.58
C ILE A 180 9.09 7.85 -9.40
N ASN A 181 9.02 9.18 -9.28
CA ASN A 181 8.23 10.01 -10.17
C ASN A 181 8.97 10.14 -11.51
N GLU A 182 8.37 9.66 -12.59
CA GLU A 182 8.93 9.77 -13.94
C GLU A 182 7.97 10.55 -14.84
N ILE A 183 8.49 11.58 -15.52
CA ILE A 183 7.71 12.49 -16.34
C ILE A 183 8.37 12.64 -17.71
N ASP A 184 7.66 12.28 -18.76
CA ASP A 184 8.06 12.55 -20.14
C ASP A 184 7.66 13.99 -20.51
N THR A 185 8.65 14.83 -20.82
CA THR A 185 8.44 16.25 -21.04
C THR A 185 9.47 16.85 -22.02
N GLU A 186 9.60 18.16 -22.05
CA GLU A 186 10.60 18.88 -22.81
C GLU A 186 11.28 19.98 -21.99
N MET A 187 12.45 20.38 -22.42
CA MET A 187 13.15 21.52 -21.82
C MET A 187 12.41 22.82 -22.10
N ALA A 188 12.19 23.62 -21.07
CA ALA A 188 11.58 24.95 -21.16
C ALA A 188 12.60 26.05 -21.54
N GLY A 189 13.89 25.77 -21.33
CA GLY A 189 15.00 26.70 -21.55
C GLY A 189 16.31 26.13 -21.05
N GLU A 190 17.35 26.95 -21.03
CA GLU A 190 18.64 26.59 -20.42
C GLU A 190 18.45 26.38 -18.91
N ASN A 191 18.80 25.21 -18.41
CA ASN A 191 18.59 24.79 -17.00
C ASN A 191 17.13 24.88 -16.51
N LEU A 192 16.15 24.83 -17.43
CA LEU A 192 14.74 24.86 -17.09
C LEU A 192 14.00 23.72 -17.79
N VAL A 193 13.21 22.97 -17.05
CA VAL A 193 12.39 21.87 -17.55
C VAL A 193 10.91 22.10 -17.22
N TRP A 194 10.04 21.72 -18.13
CA TRP A 194 8.61 21.68 -17.83
C TRP A 194 8.28 20.45 -16.97
N ILE A 195 7.59 20.65 -15.87
CA ILE A 195 7.00 19.59 -15.08
C ILE A 195 5.55 20.01 -14.84
N SER A 196 4.58 19.25 -15.39
CA SER A 196 3.20 19.70 -15.43
C SER A 196 3.10 21.07 -16.12
N ASP A 197 2.42 22.02 -15.54
CA ASP A 197 2.27 23.38 -16.06
C ASP A 197 3.33 24.38 -15.51
N GLY A 198 4.27 23.91 -14.68
CA GLY A 198 5.34 24.71 -14.09
C GLY A 198 6.70 24.55 -14.73
N LYS A 199 7.53 25.58 -14.54
CA LYS A 199 8.94 25.54 -14.94
C LYS A 199 9.81 25.36 -13.73
N PHE A 200 10.55 24.26 -13.69
CA PHE A 200 11.47 23.96 -12.63
C PHE A 200 12.92 24.17 -13.08
N GLU A 201 13.73 24.75 -12.20
CA GLU A 201 15.16 24.81 -12.43
C GLU A 201 15.77 23.40 -12.31
N CYS A 202 16.73 23.07 -13.15
CA CYS A 202 17.43 21.79 -13.15
C CYS A 202 18.89 21.98 -13.56
N ASN A 203 19.74 21.00 -13.22
CA ASN A 203 21.17 21.04 -13.55
C ASN A 203 21.44 20.24 -14.82
N CYS A 204 21.07 20.76 -15.99
CA CYS A 204 21.35 20.12 -17.28
C CYS A 204 21.54 21.13 -18.41
N ASP A 205 22.37 20.77 -19.40
CA ASP A 205 22.76 21.62 -20.53
C ASP A 205 22.00 21.33 -21.83
N PHE A 206 20.75 20.88 -21.77
CA PHE A 206 19.95 20.63 -22.95
C PHE A 206 19.28 21.91 -23.45
N GLU A 207 19.17 22.03 -24.79
CA GLU A 207 18.50 23.17 -25.43
C GLU A 207 16.97 23.13 -25.23
N ALA A 208 16.34 24.30 -25.24
CA ALA A 208 14.87 24.43 -25.18
C ALA A 208 14.19 23.58 -26.28
N GLY A 209 13.10 22.91 -25.91
CA GLY A 209 12.37 22.00 -26.79
C GLY A 209 13.00 20.62 -26.97
N THR A 210 14.12 20.32 -26.29
CA THR A 210 14.69 18.97 -26.27
C THR A 210 13.75 18.03 -25.50
N PRO A 211 13.27 16.93 -26.11
CA PRO A 211 12.49 15.91 -25.39
C PRO A 211 13.35 15.24 -24.32
N VAL A 212 12.83 15.20 -23.10
CA VAL A 212 13.54 14.67 -21.94
C VAL A 212 12.61 13.81 -21.08
N LYS A 213 13.22 12.92 -20.31
CA LYS A 213 12.60 12.21 -19.21
C LYS A 213 13.15 12.81 -17.90
N VAL A 214 12.24 13.24 -17.05
CA VAL A 214 12.53 13.75 -15.72
C VAL A 214 12.25 12.65 -14.71
N SER A 215 13.17 12.46 -13.76
CA SER A 215 13.00 11.54 -12.64
C SER A 215 13.24 12.28 -11.33
N VAL A 216 12.36 12.07 -10.34
CA VAL A 216 12.41 12.69 -9.01
C VAL A 216 11.99 11.66 -7.97
N ASP A 217 12.81 11.47 -6.93
CA ASP A 217 12.46 10.61 -5.81
C ASP A 217 11.27 11.17 -5.02
N PHE A 218 10.54 10.31 -4.31
CA PHE A 218 9.32 10.71 -3.60
C PHE A 218 9.60 11.66 -2.43
N ASP A 219 10.74 11.48 -1.73
CA ASP A 219 11.21 12.29 -0.63
C ASP A 219 11.86 13.61 -1.06
N ASP A 220 12.15 13.77 -2.35
CA ASP A 220 12.69 15.00 -2.93
C ASP A 220 11.60 15.96 -3.44
N VAL A 221 10.33 15.53 -3.43
CA VAL A 221 9.17 16.37 -3.73
C VAL A 221 8.66 17.01 -2.45
N ILE A 222 8.73 18.32 -2.37
CA ILE A 222 8.30 19.09 -1.18
C ILE A 222 6.92 19.67 -1.44
N ILE A 223 5.98 19.41 -0.53
CA ILE A 223 4.65 20.01 -0.52
C ILE A 223 4.56 21.12 0.54
N THR A 224 3.86 22.18 0.22
CA THR A 224 3.69 23.37 1.08
C THR A 224 2.23 23.58 1.44
N ASP A 225 1.97 24.17 2.62
CA ASP A 225 0.63 24.45 3.13
C ASP A 225 -0.17 25.41 2.24
N ASP A 226 0.53 26.31 1.54
CA ASP A 226 -0.08 27.27 0.63
C ASP A 226 0.33 26.94 -0.81
N GLU A 227 -0.66 26.86 -1.69
CA GLU A 227 -0.44 26.63 -3.12
C GLU A 227 0.45 27.73 -3.76
N GLU A 228 0.33 28.97 -3.27
CA GLU A 228 1.11 30.11 -3.78
C GLU A 228 2.60 30.02 -3.43
N ASP A 229 2.98 29.22 -2.43
CA ASP A 229 4.37 28.97 -2.03
C ASP A 229 5.04 27.86 -2.85
N GLY A 230 4.27 27.17 -3.71
CA GLY A 230 4.76 26.14 -4.64
C GLY A 230 5.07 26.70 -6.03
N THR A 231 5.90 25.98 -6.77
CA THR A 231 6.12 26.24 -8.21
C THR A 231 4.90 25.87 -9.03
N ILE A 232 4.17 24.84 -8.63
CA ILE A 232 2.88 24.41 -9.19
C ILE A 232 1.92 24.06 -8.05
N GLY A 233 0.61 24.22 -8.31
CA GLY A 233 -0.44 23.83 -7.40
C GLY A 233 -0.89 22.38 -7.65
N ALA A 234 -1.33 21.72 -6.56
CA ALA A 234 -1.85 20.37 -6.62
C ALA A 234 -2.90 20.11 -5.55
N THR A 235 -3.61 18.99 -5.66
CA THR A 235 -4.58 18.54 -4.66
C THR A 235 -4.15 17.18 -4.12
N VAL A 236 -4.17 17.00 -2.81
CA VAL A 236 -3.93 15.71 -2.16
C VAL A 236 -5.10 14.78 -2.49
N VAL A 237 -4.82 13.66 -3.19
CA VAL A 237 -5.84 12.66 -3.56
C VAL A 237 -5.80 11.42 -2.68
N SER A 238 -4.64 11.14 -2.06
CA SER A 238 -4.45 10.02 -1.14
C SER A 238 -3.30 10.33 -0.19
N SER A 239 -3.42 9.91 1.07
CA SER A 239 -2.36 9.92 2.07
C SER A 239 -2.40 8.59 2.80
N ILE A 240 -1.32 7.83 2.81
CA ILE A 240 -1.22 6.50 3.39
C ILE A 240 -0.03 6.48 4.34
N TYR A 241 -0.29 6.20 5.61
CA TYR A 241 0.76 6.08 6.61
C TYR A 241 1.59 4.80 6.41
N LYS A 242 2.91 4.93 6.38
CA LYS A 242 3.88 3.86 6.12
C LYS A 242 4.69 3.49 7.38
N GLY A 243 4.12 3.72 8.55
CA GLY A 243 4.75 3.40 9.83
C GLY A 243 5.64 4.51 10.39
N SER A 244 6.38 5.24 9.57
CA SER A 244 7.27 6.34 9.97
C SER A 244 7.05 7.62 9.18
N TYR A 245 6.35 7.57 8.06
CA TYR A 245 6.05 8.70 7.19
C TYR A 245 4.72 8.46 6.46
N TYR A 246 4.20 9.50 5.83
CA TYR A 246 3.04 9.41 4.95
C TYR A 246 3.48 9.38 3.50
N GLN A 247 2.94 8.45 2.72
CA GLN A 247 3.03 8.50 1.28
C GLN A 247 1.78 9.15 0.71
N CYS A 248 1.94 10.35 0.23
CA CYS A 248 0.89 11.12 -0.41
C CYS A 248 0.89 10.93 -1.91
N ILE A 249 -0.27 10.97 -2.52
CA ILE A 249 -0.43 11.19 -3.95
C ILE A 249 -1.05 12.56 -4.10
N VAL A 250 -0.35 13.45 -4.77
CA VAL A 250 -0.82 14.82 -5.07
C VAL A 250 -1.01 14.98 -6.56
N ARG A 251 -2.18 15.44 -6.96
CA ARG A 251 -2.58 15.58 -8.37
C ARG A 251 -2.51 17.03 -8.78
N THR A 252 -1.76 17.31 -9.82
CA THR A 252 -1.69 18.62 -10.44
C THR A 252 -2.96 18.95 -11.24
N ASP A 253 -3.16 20.20 -11.62
CA ASP A 253 -4.35 20.64 -12.36
C ASP A 253 -4.43 20.06 -13.77
N ASP A 254 -3.31 19.62 -14.35
CA ASP A 254 -3.22 18.88 -15.62
C ASP A 254 -3.28 17.36 -15.47
N TYR A 255 -3.69 16.88 -14.27
CA TYR A 255 -3.92 15.46 -13.95
C TYR A 255 -2.69 14.57 -13.87
N TYR A 256 -1.50 15.12 -13.58
CA TYR A 256 -0.35 14.29 -13.25
C TYR A 256 -0.34 13.98 -11.74
N ASP A 257 -0.10 12.72 -11.40
CA ASP A 257 -0.01 12.24 -10.02
C ASP A 257 1.45 12.15 -9.57
N PHE A 258 1.86 13.03 -8.63
CA PHE A 258 3.11 12.89 -7.90
C PHE A 258 2.92 12.01 -6.68
N PHE A 259 3.87 11.11 -6.46
CA PHE A 259 4.06 10.44 -5.19
C PHE A 259 5.04 11.25 -4.35
N VAL A 260 4.70 11.47 -3.10
CA VAL A 260 5.46 12.30 -2.16
C VAL A 260 5.55 11.58 -0.84
N ASP A 261 6.76 11.38 -0.32
CA ASP A 261 6.98 10.88 1.02
C ASP A 261 7.21 12.09 1.95
N THR A 262 6.41 12.22 3.03
CA THR A 262 6.41 13.36 3.93
C THR A 262 6.15 12.94 5.38
N GLU A 263 6.66 13.70 6.34
CA GLU A 263 6.35 13.48 7.77
C GLU A 263 4.99 14.08 8.18
N ASP A 264 4.42 14.96 7.35
CA ASP A 264 3.19 15.68 7.64
C ASP A 264 1.95 14.88 7.23
N ASP A 265 0.91 14.92 8.08
CA ASP A 265 -0.40 14.29 7.83
C ASP A 265 -1.30 15.20 6.99
N TRP A 266 -1.33 14.95 5.71
CA TRP A 266 -2.17 15.67 4.75
C TRP A 266 -3.51 14.98 4.55
N LEU A 267 -4.58 15.76 4.48
CA LEU A 267 -5.92 15.23 4.25
C LEU A 267 -6.27 15.21 2.76
N LYS A 268 -7.02 14.20 2.36
CA LYS A 268 -7.57 14.15 1.00
C LYS A 268 -8.41 15.40 0.72
N GLY A 269 -8.08 16.11 -0.36
CA GLY A 269 -8.73 17.34 -0.81
C GLY A 269 -7.98 18.61 -0.44
N ASP A 270 -6.93 18.53 0.38
CA ASP A 270 -6.10 19.68 0.68
C ASP A 270 -5.44 20.21 -0.60
N ARG A 271 -5.40 21.55 -0.74
CA ARG A 271 -4.65 22.23 -1.81
C ARG A 271 -3.27 22.52 -1.29
N VAL A 272 -2.28 22.19 -2.06
CA VAL A 272 -0.86 22.27 -1.70
C VAL A 272 -0.05 22.85 -2.85
N GLY A 273 1.09 23.44 -2.54
CA GLY A 273 2.10 23.80 -3.52
C GLY A 273 3.15 22.68 -3.64
N ILE A 274 3.71 22.50 -4.84
CA ILE A 274 4.81 21.54 -5.09
C ILE A 274 6.08 22.32 -5.40
N ASN A 275 7.17 21.96 -4.71
CA ASN A 275 8.53 22.40 -4.99
C ASN A 275 9.49 21.21 -5.12
N ILE A 276 10.49 21.37 -5.96
CA ILE A 276 11.56 20.36 -6.15
C ILE A 276 12.86 21.14 -6.28
N ALA A 277 13.86 20.78 -5.51
CA ALA A 277 15.17 21.41 -5.58
C ALA A 277 15.87 21.06 -6.91
N PRO A 278 16.57 21.99 -7.57
CA PRO A 278 17.18 21.78 -8.90
C PRO A 278 18.15 20.60 -8.96
N GLU A 279 18.88 20.32 -7.89
CA GLU A 279 19.84 19.21 -7.77
C GLU A 279 19.16 17.83 -7.62
N LYS A 280 17.84 17.82 -7.33
CA LYS A 280 17.05 16.62 -7.15
C LYS A 280 16.30 16.19 -8.42
N ILE A 281 16.30 17.05 -9.43
CA ILE A 281 15.70 16.78 -10.72
C ILE A 281 16.75 16.14 -11.63
N ILE A 282 16.56 14.84 -11.89
CA ILE A 282 17.40 14.09 -12.85
C ILE A 282 16.75 14.22 -14.22
N VAL A 283 17.52 14.73 -15.19
CA VAL A 283 17.04 14.94 -16.56
C VAL A 283 17.85 14.08 -17.52
N GLU A 284 17.18 13.20 -18.24
CA GLU A 284 17.78 12.36 -19.27
C GLU A 284 17.18 12.67 -20.65
N ARG A 285 18.00 12.61 -21.69
CA ARG A 285 17.51 12.81 -23.06
C ARG A 285 16.64 11.62 -23.46
N ARG A 286 15.42 11.92 -23.92
CA ARG A 286 14.51 10.90 -24.44
C ARG A 286 14.83 10.56 -25.87
N GLU A 287 14.98 9.27 -26.19
CA GLU A 287 15.03 8.80 -27.56
C GLU A 287 13.61 8.82 -28.14
N VAL A 288 13.39 9.66 -29.16
CA VAL A 288 12.12 9.72 -29.91
C VAL A 288 12.29 8.83 -31.14
N THR A 289 11.44 7.83 -31.31
CA THR A 289 11.37 7.04 -32.55
C THR A 289 10.89 7.93 -33.68
N GLU A 290 11.32 7.68 -34.94
CA GLU A 290 11.04 8.50 -36.11
C GLU A 290 9.53 8.76 -36.38
N ASP A 291 8.63 8.04 -35.71
CA ASP A 291 7.17 8.20 -35.82
C ASP A 291 6.54 9.04 -34.69
N GLY A 292 7.32 9.65 -33.79
CA GLY A 292 6.81 10.53 -32.73
C GLY A 292 6.01 9.84 -31.65
N ALA A 293 5.95 8.50 -31.64
CA ALA A 293 5.30 7.72 -30.59
C ALA A 293 6.27 7.41 -29.43
N PRO A 294 5.81 7.42 -28.16
CA PRO A 294 6.64 7.04 -27.04
C PRO A 294 7.12 5.60 -27.21
N ALA A 295 8.41 5.36 -26.98
CA ALA A 295 9.02 4.03 -27.07
C ALA A 295 8.53 3.08 -25.95
N SER A 296 7.79 3.58 -24.98
CA SER A 296 7.09 2.82 -23.94
C SER A 296 5.71 3.41 -23.73
N ALA A 297 4.67 2.78 -24.29
CA ALA A 297 3.33 2.98 -23.78
C ALA A 297 3.33 2.42 -22.35
N GLU A 298 3.01 3.26 -21.35
CA GLU A 298 2.67 2.76 -20.01
C GLU A 298 1.60 1.68 -20.19
N THR A 299 1.95 0.45 -19.87
CA THR A 299 0.97 -0.61 -19.76
C THR A 299 0.06 -0.20 -18.59
N VAL A 300 -1.20 0.09 -18.94
CA VAL A 300 -2.28 0.09 -17.92
C VAL A 300 -2.05 -1.15 -17.06
N PRO A 301 -1.98 -1.02 -15.72
CA PRO A 301 -1.75 -2.17 -14.88
C PRO A 301 -2.78 -3.24 -15.27
N GLU A 302 -2.30 -4.42 -15.61
CA GLU A 302 -3.14 -5.54 -15.98
C GLU A 302 -4.10 -5.77 -14.80
N VAL A 303 -5.40 -5.69 -15.05
CA VAL A 303 -6.40 -5.97 -14.02
C VAL A 303 -6.17 -7.41 -13.61
N VAL A 304 -5.58 -7.62 -12.44
CA VAL A 304 -5.31 -8.94 -11.91
C VAL A 304 -6.65 -9.52 -11.50
N ASP A 305 -7.24 -10.34 -12.37
CA ASP A 305 -8.34 -11.23 -12.00
C ASP A 305 -7.72 -12.42 -11.28
N GLN A 306 -7.63 -12.30 -9.95
CA GLN A 306 -7.07 -13.33 -9.06
C GLN A 306 -8.09 -14.42 -8.72
N THR A 307 -9.09 -14.66 -9.56
CA THR A 307 -9.92 -15.86 -9.38
C THR A 307 -9.05 -17.09 -9.57
N LEU A 308 -8.80 -17.82 -8.49
CA LEU A 308 -8.12 -19.11 -8.52
C LEU A 308 -8.76 -20.00 -9.59
N THR A 309 -7.95 -20.60 -10.42
CA THR A 309 -8.42 -21.60 -11.40
C THR A 309 -8.94 -22.84 -10.66
N GLU A 310 -9.86 -23.60 -11.28
CA GLU A 310 -10.37 -24.86 -10.69
C GLU A 310 -9.25 -25.83 -10.30
N GLU A 311 -8.08 -25.76 -10.94
CA GLU A 311 -6.89 -26.56 -10.60
C GLU A 311 -6.22 -26.08 -9.29
N GLU A 312 -6.18 -24.78 -9.03
CA GLU A 312 -5.60 -24.20 -7.81
C GLU A 312 -6.52 -24.45 -6.61
N LEU A 313 -7.82 -24.34 -6.79
CA LEU A 313 -8.83 -24.72 -5.77
C LEU A 313 -8.73 -26.22 -5.42
N SER A 314 -8.56 -27.10 -6.42
CA SER A 314 -8.37 -28.54 -6.22
C SER A 314 -7.04 -28.88 -5.52
N ALA A 315 -5.99 -28.09 -5.75
CA ALA A 315 -4.70 -28.27 -5.08
C ALA A 315 -4.76 -27.84 -3.60
N ALA A 316 -5.52 -26.78 -3.29
CA ALA A 316 -5.73 -26.32 -1.92
C ALA A 316 -6.58 -27.32 -1.11
N GLU A 317 -7.63 -27.89 -1.69
CA GLU A 317 -8.44 -28.95 -1.06
C GLU A 317 -7.65 -30.24 -0.82
N ASN A 318 -6.81 -30.67 -1.77
CA ASN A 318 -5.97 -31.87 -1.63
C ASN A 318 -4.77 -31.68 -0.68
N GLY A 319 -4.30 -30.44 -0.48
CA GLY A 319 -3.25 -30.12 0.50
C GLY A 319 -3.72 -30.25 1.95
N ALA A 320 -5.01 -30.04 2.22
CA ALA A 320 -5.60 -30.17 3.54
C ALA A 320 -5.78 -31.64 3.99
N GLU A 321 -5.86 -32.61 3.07
CA GLU A 321 -6.02 -34.04 3.38
C GLU A 321 -4.72 -34.79 3.69
N THR A 322 -3.55 -34.19 3.47
CA THR A 322 -2.23 -34.83 3.71
C THR A 322 -1.58 -34.46 5.05
N ALA A 323 -2.25 -33.71 5.92
CA ALA A 323 -1.81 -33.50 7.30
C ALA A 323 -2.02 -34.76 8.12
N SER A 324 -0.94 -35.43 8.44
CA SER A 324 -0.70 -36.73 9.08
C SER A 324 -1.57 -37.01 10.33
N PRO A 325 -1.95 -38.30 10.56
CA PRO A 325 -2.81 -38.75 11.68
C PRO A 325 -2.14 -38.75 13.07
N GLU A 326 -1.06 -38.04 13.33
CA GLU A 326 -0.38 -38.01 14.64
C GLU A 326 -0.89 -36.95 15.63
N ALA A 327 -1.72 -36.01 15.20
CA ALA A 327 -2.22 -34.94 16.07
C ALA A 327 -3.42 -35.33 16.96
N GLU A 328 -4.07 -36.45 16.67
CA GLU A 328 -5.30 -36.88 17.39
C GLU A 328 -5.05 -37.65 18.72
N LYS A 329 -3.80 -37.89 19.10
CA LYS A 329 -3.45 -38.62 20.34
C LYS A 329 -3.09 -37.76 21.54
N MET A 330 -3.10 -36.43 21.45
CA MET A 330 -2.70 -35.54 22.56
C MET A 330 -3.86 -34.82 23.26
N THR A 331 -5.11 -35.09 22.92
CA THR A 331 -6.26 -34.41 23.56
C THR A 331 -7.07 -35.33 24.51
N ARG A 332 -6.52 -36.45 24.95
CA ARG A 332 -7.11 -37.28 26.02
C ARG A 332 -6.04 -37.71 27.04
N ARG A 333 -5.65 -36.74 27.91
CA ARG A 333 -5.23 -37.01 29.29
C ARG A 333 -5.31 -35.74 30.11
#